data_5a0482a53b88b5a5fc2fad0dcac95d7b
#
_entry.id   5a0482a53b88b5a5fc2fad0dcac95d7b
#
_cell.length_a   1.000
_cell.length_b   1.000
_cell.length_c   1.000
_cell.angle_alpha   90.00
_cell.angle_beta   90.00
_cell.angle_gamma   90.00
#
_symmetry.space_group_name_H-M   'P 1'
#
loop_
_entity.id
_entity.type
_entity.pdbx_description
1 polymer ?
#
loop_
_entity_poly.entity_id
_entity_poly.type
_entity_poly.pdbx_seq_one_letter_code
_entity_poly.pdbx_strand_id
1 'polypeptide(L)'
;VDGTSANILIALALLIGTPFFVIFGTLSDKIGRKPIILAGMVLACATYFPIFHAIAGAANPELAAAQASAQITVKADPATCSFQGSPVAREVDFTSPCDIAKRALTANSASYANEALPAGSPTVVMVGDKSLAPPAGALAAGGFKFDEASGKAIATFKKEVSDTLKGAGYPAKARPIEAFSGQWFTVVGLLWVLMIYVTMVYGPIAAMLVELFPTRIRYTSMSLPYHIGNGWFG
;
A
#
# COMPACT_ATOMS: atom_id res chain seq x y z
N VAL A 1 -12.50 0.97 3.94
CA VAL A 1 -13.50 0.95 2.85
C VAL A 1 -13.61 -0.46 2.33
N ASP A 2 -14.82 -0.92 2.03
CA ASP A 2 -15.06 -2.21 1.40
C ASP A 2 -14.56 -2.22 -0.06
N GLY A 3 -14.27 -3.42 -0.60
CA GLY A 3 -13.68 -3.57 -1.93
C GLY A 3 -14.56 -3.02 -3.06
N THR A 4 -15.88 -3.13 -2.93
CA THR A 4 -16.81 -2.63 -3.95
C THR A 4 -16.79 -1.11 -4.02
N SER A 5 -16.89 -0.42 -2.87
CA SER A 5 -16.80 1.04 -2.81
C SER A 5 -15.44 1.53 -3.29
N ALA A 6 -14.34 0.86 -2.91
CA ALA A 6 -13.00 1.23 -3.37
C ALA A 6 -12.89 1.18 -4.90
N ASN A 7 -13.38 0.10 -5.52
CA ASN A 7 -13.33 -0.05 -6.97
C ASN A 7 -14.16 1.02 -7.69
N ILE A 8 -15.35 1.37 -7.17
CA ILE A 8 -16.19 2.43 -7.75
C ILE A 8 -15.49 3.79 -7.65
N LEU A 9 -14.91 4.13 -6.51
CA LEU A 9 -14.19 5.39 -6.31
C LEU A 9 -12.98 5.52 -7.25
N ILE A 10 -12.21 4.45 -7.40
CA ILE A 10 -11.08 4.38 -8.34
C ILE A 10 -11.57 4.52 -9.78
N ALA A 11 -12.62 3.78 -10.17
CA ALA A 11 -13.17 3.85 -11.53
C ALA A 11 -13.65 5.26 -11.89
N LEU A 12 -14.30 5.96 -10.96
CA LEU A 12 -14.70 7.35 -11.15
C LEU A 12 -13.53 8.31 -11.28
N ALA A 13 -12.52 8.17 -10.42
CA ALA A 13 -11.32 8.99 -10.51
C ALA A 13 -10.59 8.79 -11.85
N LEU A 14 -10.53 7.53 -12.34
CA LEU A 14 -9.99 7.20 -13.66
C LEU A 14 -10.82 7.81 -14.78
N LEU A 15 -12.15 7.69 -14.72
CA LEU A 15 -13.05 8.22 -15.74
C LEU A 15 -12.88 9.74 -15.89
N ILE A 16 -12.86 10.47 -14.76
CA ILE A 16 -12.68 11.94 -14.75
C ILE A 16 -11.24 12.31 -15.12
N GLY A 17 -10.27 11.46 -14.81
CA GLY A 17 -8.85 11.66 -15.11
C GLY A 17 -8.47 11.39 -16.57
N THR A 18 -9.19 10.51 -17.27
CA THR A 18 -8.86 10.09 -18.64
C THR A 18 -8.68 11.24 -19.64
N PRO A 19 -9.54 12.29 -19.69
CA PRO A 19 -9.34 13.42 -20.59
C PRO A 19 -7.99 14.14 -20.43
N PHE A 20 -7.40 14.10 -19.24
CA PHE A 20 -6.13 14.75 -18.96
C PHE A 20 -4.94 14.11 -19.68
N PHE A 21 -5.03 12.85 -20.11
CA PHE A 21 -4.04 12.26 -21.01
C PHE A 21 -3.90 13.04 -22.31
N VAL A 22 -5.03 13.45 -22.89
CA VAL A 22 -5.05 14.24 -24.13
C VAL A 22 -4.56 15.67 -23.84
N ILE A 23 -4.99 16.27 -22.73
CA ILE A 23 -4.60 17.63 -22.33
C ILE A 23 -3.07 17.70 -22.14
N PHE A 24 -2.48 16.82 -21.32
CA PHE A 24 -1.05 16.83 -21.07
C PHE A 24 -0.24 16.32 -22.25
N GLY A 25 -0.78 15.38 -23.04
CA GLY A 25 -0.20 14.99 -24.32
C GLY A 25 -0.03 16.21 -25.25
N THR A 26 -1.14 16.93 -25.51
CA THR A 26 -1.15 18.12 -26.37
C THR A 26 -0.31 19.25 -25.81
N LEU A 27 -0.33 19.46 -24.50
CA LEU A 27 0.50 20.47 -23.84
C LEU A 27 1.98 20.13 -24.00
N SER A 28 2.34 18.85 -23.91
CA SER A 28 3.71 18.39 -24.09
C SER A 28 4.26 18.59 -25.50
N ASP A 29 3.37 18.62 -26.52
CA ASP A 29 3.76 18.96 -27.89
C ASP A 29 4.19 20.44 -28.03
N LYS A 30 3.63 21.33 -27.19
CA LYS A 30 3.89 22.78 -27.25
C LYS A 30 5.09 23.22 -26.42
N ILE A 31 5.23 22.69 -25.18
CA ILE A 31 6.25 23.15 -24.23
C ILE A 31 7.38 22.12 -24.03
N GLY A 32 7.29 20.98 -24.69
CA GLY A 32 8.26 19.88 -24.60
C GLY A 32 7.84 18.79 -23.62
N ARG A 33 8.35 17.57 -23.84
CA ARG A 33 8.01 16.37 -23.05
C ARG A 33 8.56 16.43 -21.63
N LYS A 34 9.86 16.76 -21.52
CA LYS A 34 10.60 16.72 -20.24
C LYS A 34 10.01 17.61 -19.14
N PRO A 35 9.63 18.88 -19.37
CA PRO A 35 9.10 19.73 -18.31
C PRO A 35 7.84 19.19 -17.66
N ILE A 36 6.92 18.62 -18.45
CA ILE A 36 5.64 18.11 -17.94
C ILE A 36 5.87 16.84 -17.11
N ILE A 37 6.69 15.91 -17.62
CA ILE A 37 7.04 14.67 -16.89
C ILE A 37 7.73 15.02 -15.57
N LEU A 38 8.73 15.90 -15.60
CA LEU A 38 9.44 16.31 -14.38
C LEU A 38 8.52 17.02 -13.39
N ALA A 39 7.64 17.90 -13.87
CA ALA A 39 6.66 18.56 -13.00
C ALA A 39 5.73 17.56 -12.32
N GLY A 40 5.21 16.56 -13.04
CA GLY A 40 4.38 15.48 -12.47
C GLY A 40 5.13 14.68 -11.40
N MET A 41 6.39 14.31 -11.65
CA MET A 41 7.21 13.59 -10.69
C MET A 41 7.54 14.42 -9.44
N VAL A 42 7.91 15.70 -9.60
CA VAL A 42 8.20 16.60 -8.47
C VAL A 42 6.96 16.82 -7.61
N LEU A 43 5.80 17.07 -8.23
CA LEU A 43 4.53 17.22 -7.52
C LEU A 43 4.19 15.92 -6.75
N ALA A 44 4.35 14.78 -7.39
CA ALA A 44 4.13 13.48 -6.75
C ALA A 44 5.05 13.30 -5.52
N CYS A 45 6.35 13.51 -5.66
CA CYS A 45 7.31 13.40 -4.55
C CYS A 45 6.97 14.35 -3.39
N ALA A 46 6.54 15.56 -3.68
CA ALA A 46 6.23 16.56 -2.66
C ALA A 46 4.91 16.29 -1.93
N THR A 47 3.92 15.69 -2.62
CA THR A 47 2.54 15.64 -2.11
C THR A 47 2.02 14.23 -1.83
N TYR A 48 2.69 13.15 -2.23
CA TYR A 48 2.21 11.79 -1.99
C TYR A 48 1.96 11.50 -0.52
N PHE A 49 2.91 11.82 0.37
CA PHE A 49 2.76 11.57 1.80
C PHE A 49 1.52 12.27 2.39
N PRO A 50 1.32 13.59 2.24
CA PRO A 50 0.14 14.26 2.75
C PRO A 50 -1.16 13.77 2.08
N ILE A 51 -1.16 13.50 0.77
CA ILE A 51 -2.35 13.01 0.06
C ILE A 51 -2.73 11.60 0.55
N PHE A 52 -1.78 10.68 0.65
CA PHE A 52 -2.09 9.33 1.17
C PHE A 52 -2.54 9.36 2.62
N HIS A 53 -1.96 10.23 3.45
CA HIS A 53 -2.45 10.43 4.82
C HIS A 53 -3.89 10.95 4.85
N ALA A 54 -4.22 11.93 4.00
CA ALA A 54 -5.56 12.46 3.88
C ALA A 54 -6.56 11.41 3.34
N ILE A 55 -6.15 10.60 2.34
CA ILE A 55 -6.97 9.48 1.82
C ILE A 55 -7.25 8.47 2.94
N ALA A 56 -6.23 8.07 3.70
CA ALA A 56 -6.40 7.12 4.79
C ALA A 56 -7.40 7.61 5.84
N GLY A 57 -7.27 8.88 6.26
CA GLY A 57 -8.20 9.51 7.19
C GLY A 57 -9.61 9.68 6.64
N ALA A 58 -9.74 10.14 5.40
CA ALA A 58 -11.03 10.32 4.76
C ALA A 58 -11.73 9.00 4.42
N ALA A 59 -10.99 8.00 3.98
CA ALA A 59 -11.53 6.70 3.59
C ALA A 59 -12.05 5.89 4.79
N ASN A 60 -11.38 5.98 5.95
CA ASN A 60 -11.78 5.26 7.16
C ASN A 60 -11.51 6.09 8.42
N PRO A 61 -12.38 7.07 8.73
CA PRO A 61 -12.18 7.96 9.88
C PRO A 61 -12.19 7.22 11.23
N GLU A 62 -12.93 6.12 11.36
CA GLU A 62 -12.93 5.32 12.58
C GLU A 62 -11.58 4.63 12.79
N LEU A 63 -10.98 4.09 11.73
CA LEU A 63 -9.65 3.51 11.80
C LEU A 63 -8.59 4.57 12.12
N ALA A 64 -8.68 5.74 11.48
CA ALA A 64 -7.76 6.84 11.73
C ALA A 64 -7.84 7.32 13.20
N ALA A 65 -9.04 7.43 13.75
CA ALA A 65 -9.24 7.76 15.17
C ALA A 65 -8.69 6.68 16.10
N ALA A 66 -8.90 5.40 15.80
CA ALA A 66 -8.36 4.30 16.58
C ALA A 66 -6.81 4.28 16.56
N GLN A 67 -6.21 4.51 15.40
CA GLN A 67 -4.75 4.60 15.25
C GLN A 67 -4.15 5.79 16.02
N ALA A 68 -4.88 6.89 16.14
CA ALA A 68 -4.46 8.05 16.93
C ALA A 68 -4.58 7.83 18.44
N SER A 69 -5.58 7.06 18.88
CA SER A 69 -5.86 6.81 20.31
C SER A 69 -5.08 5.65 20.91
N ALA A 70 -4.82 4.60 20.14
CA ALA A 70 -4.12 3.40 20.58
C ALA A 70 -2.85 3.18 19.76
N GLN A 71 -1.72 3.60 20.29
CA GLN A 71 -0.43 3.33 19.66
C GLN A 71 -0.09 1.85 19.76
N ILE A 72 0.33 1.29 18.64
CA ILE A 72 0.77 -0.10 18.55
C ILE A 72 2.28 -0.11 18.35
N THR A 73 2.97 -0.90 19.16
CA THR A 73 4.43 -1.05 19.05
C THR A 73 4.79 -2.53 19.00
N VAL A 74 5.60 -2.89 18.03
CA VAL A 74 6.22 -4.22 17.94
C VAL A 74 7.63 -4.10 18.51
N LYS A 75 7.85 -4.69 19.68
CA LYS A 75 9.15 -4.77 20.36
C LYS A 75 9.78 -6.10 20.02
N ALA A 76 10.91 -6.08 19.33
CA ALA A 76 11.59 -7.30 18.89
C ALA A 76 13.09 -7.09 18.69
N ASP A 77 13.84 -8.19 18.69
CA ASP A 77 15.21 -8.20 18.17
C ASP A 77 15.17 -7.97 16.65
N PRO A 78 15.77 -6.89 16.12
CA PRO A 78 15.75 -6.58 14.69
C PRO A 78 16.30 -7.71 13.81
N ALA A 79 17.24 -8.51 14.31
CA ALA A 79 17.85 -9.60 13.56
C ALA A 79 16.84 -10.75 13.27
N THR A 80 15.76 -10.84 14.03
CA THR A 80 14.72 -11.86 13.85
C THR A 80 13.59 -11.40 12.93
N CYS A 81 13.60 -10.16 12.45
CA CYS A 81 12.56 -9.56 11.63
C CYS A 81 12.94 -9.56 10.15
N SER A 82 12.17 -10.22 9.32
CA SER A 82 12.36 -10.20 7.86
C SER A 82 11.76 -8.93 7.22
N PHE A 83 12.22 -8.61 6.01
CA PHE A 83 11.63 -7.54 5.22
C PHE A 83 10.22 -7.92 4.73
N GLN A 84 9.20 -7.19 5.20
CA GLN A 84 7.79 -7.50 4.95
C GLN A 84 7.29 -7.08 3.55
N GLY A 85 8.03 -6.24 2.84
CA GLY A 85 7.63 -5.66 1.54
C GLY A 85 8.09 -6.45 0.31
N SER A 86 8.52 -7.68 0.45
CA SER A 86 8.93 -8.50 -0.70
C SER A 86 7.71 -8.95 -1.51
N PRO A 87 7.62 -8.63 -2.82
CA PRO A 87 6.49 -9.03 -3.65
C PRO A 87 6.46 -10.54 -3.97
N VAL A 88 7.57 -11.23 -3.76
CA VAL A 88 7.70 -12.68 -4.03
C VAL A 88 7.63 -13.54 -2.77
N ALA A 89 7.63 -12.92 -1.59
CA ALA A 89 7.55 -13.65 -0.33
C ALA A 89 6.14 -14.19 -0.08
N ARG A 90 6.09 -15.45 0.32
CA ARG A 90 4.85 -16.15 0.66
C ARG A 90 4.57 -16.04 2.16
N GLU A 91 3.35 -16.27 2.58
CA GLU A 91 2.98 -16.25 4.02
C GLU A 91 3.86 -17.21 4.85
N VAL A 92 4.18 -18.38 4.29
CA VAL A 92 5.00 -19.42 4.93
C VAL A 92 6.48 -19.09 5.07
N ASP A 93 6.94 -18.05 4.39
CA ASP A 93 8.34 -17.60 4.49
C ASP A 93 8.56 -16.75 5.77
N PHE A 94 7.47 -16.30 6.40
CA PHE A 94 7.47 -15.49 7.62
C PHE A 94 7.26 -16.35 8.87
N THR A 95 8.33 -16.98 9.34
CA THR A 95 8.29 -18.00 10.40
C THR A 95 8.72 -17.48 11.77
N SER A 96 9.39 -16.33 11.83
CA SER A 96 9.87 -15.77 13.09
C SER A 96 8.74 -15.14 13.92
N PRO A 97 8.87 -15.06 15.25
CA PRO A 97 7.89 -14.37 16.10
C PRO A 97 7.62 -12.93 15.66
N CYS A 98 8.68 -12.20 15.27
CA CYS A 98 8.57 -10.83 14.78
C CYS A 98 7.74 -10.76 13.48
N ASP A 99 7.97 -11.67 12.55
CA ASP A 99 7.25 -11.70 11.29
C ASP A 99 5.78 -12.05 11.48
N ILE A 100 5.48 -13.05 12.30
CA ILE A 100 4.12 -13.46 12.65
C ILE A 100 3.36 -12.29 13.28
N ALA A 101 4.00 -11.55 14.20
CA ALA A 101 3.41 -10.38 14.83
C ALA A 101 3.07 -9.27 13.81
N LYS A 102 4.02 -8.92 12.94
CA LYS A 102 3.83 -7.91 11.91
C LYS A 102 2.74 -8.30 10.90
N ARG A 103 2.71 -9.57 10.49
CA ARG A 103 1.68 -10.10 9.58
C ARG A 103 0.29 -10.10 10.23
N ALA A 104 0.18 -10.40 11.51
CA ALA A 104 -1.09 -10.34 12.24
C ALA A 104 -1.64 -8.90 12.32
N LEU A 105 -0.77 -7.91 12.55
CA LEU A 105 -1.16 -6.50 12.58
C LEU A 105 -1.55 -5.97 11.20
N THR A 106 -0.75 -6.23 10.17
CA THR A 106 -1.06 -5.79 8.80
C THR A 106 -2.34 -6.42 8.26
N ALA A 107 -2.66 -7.66 8.61
CA ALA A 107 -3.93 -8.30 8.25
C ALA A 107 -5.16 -7.58 8.84
N ASN A 108 -4.99 -6.86 9.95
CA ASN A 108 -6.02 -6.02 10.56
C ASN A 108 -5.91 -4.53 10.17
N SER A 109 -5.10 -4.19 9.17
CA SER A 109 -4.82 -2.80 8.74
C SER A 109 -4.32 -1.90 9.89
N ALA A 110 -3.67 -2.49 10.88
CA ALA A 110 -3.14 -1.77 12.03
C ALA A 110 -1.73 -1.27 11.74
N SER A 111 -1.55 0.05 11.81
CA SER A 111 -0.22 0.67 11.74
C SER A 111 0.51 0.48 13.06
N TYR A 112 1.81 0.20 13.01
CA TYR A 112 2.63 -0.03 14.20
C TYR A 112 3.99 0.63 14.10
N ALA A 113 4.54 1.00 15.22
CA ALA A 113 5.95 1.39 15.37
C ALA A 113 6.81 0.16 15.70
N ASN A 114 8.08 0.20 15.29
CA ASN A 114 9.04 -0.84 15.67
C ASN A 114 9.97 -0.29 16.77
N GLU A 115 10.13 -1.05 17.84
CA GLU A 115 11.08 -0.78 18.90
C GLU A 115 12.09 -1.92 18.98
N ALA A 116 13.37 -1.57 18.79
CA ALA A 116 14.45 -2.54 18.81
C ALA A 116 14.76 -2.98 20.24
N LEU A 117 14.76 -4.28 20.49
CA LEU A 117 15.22 -4.90 21.71
C LEU A 117 16.61 -5.52 21.53
N PRO A 118 17.36 -5.77 22.62
CA PRO A 118 18.61 -6.50 22.60
C PRO A 118 18.48 -7.88 21.94
N ALA A 119 19.57 -8.38 21.36
CA ALA A 119 19.61 -9.68 20.72
C ALA A 119 19.10 -10.81 21.64
N GLY A 120 18.26 -11.67 21.09
CA GLY A 120 17.66 -12.80 21.83
C GLY A 120 16.47 -12.44 22.71
N SER A 121 16.03 -11.16 22.74
CA SER A 121 14.81 -10.78 23.47
C SER A 121 13.56 -11.33 22.82
N PRO A 122 12.55 -11.75 23.61
CA PRO A 122 11.28 -12.22 23.07
C PRO A 122 10.52 -11.09 22.37
N THR A 123 9.86 -11.41 21.27
CA THR A 123 8.99 -10.46 20.57
C THR A 123 7.72 -10.21 21.38
N VAL A 124 7.33 -8.94 21.51
CA VAL A 124 6.10 -8.52 22.18
C VAL A 124 5.38 -7.48 21.34
N VAL A 125 4.08 -7.64 21.16
CA VAL A 125 3.19 -6.64 20.55
C VAL A 125 2.50 -5.88 21.66
N MET A 126 2.70 -4.57 21.69
CA MET A 126 1.99 -3.67 22.62
C MET A 126 0.83 -3.00 21.87
N VAL A 127 -0.38 -3.08 22.42
CA VAL A 127 -1.56 -2.36 21.92
C VAL A 127 -2.10 -1.51 23.08
N GLY A 128 -1.71 -0.25 23.11
CA GLY A 128 -1.91 0.57 24.31
C GLY A 128 -1.20 -0.09 25.51
N ASP A 129 -1.96 -0.39 26.57
CA ASP A 129 -1.44 -1.02 27.80
C ASP A 129 -1.41 -2.56 27.76
N LYS A 130 -1.95 -3.17 26.70
CA LYS A 130 -2.00 -4.63 26.56
C LYS A 130 -0.77 -5.17 25.82
N SER A 131 -0.18 -6.23 26.36
CA SER A 131 0.92 -6.94 25.74
C SER A 131 0.45 -8.29 25.19
N LEU A 132 0.85 -8.64 23.97
CA LEU A 132 0.57 -9.89 23.28
C LEU A 132 1.88 -10.54 22.88
N ALA A 133 2.02 -11.83 23.17
CA ALA A 133 3.19 -12.61 22.79
C ALA A 133 2.86 -13.47 21.57
N PRO A 134 3.55 -13.28 20.42
CA PRO A 134 3.39 -14.15 19.26
C PRO A 134 3.95 -15.55 19.56
N PRO A 135 3.55 -16.58 18.78
CA PRO A 135 4.18 -17.90 18.84
C PRO A 135 5.70 -17.81 18.70
N ALA A 136 6.43 -18.68 19.39
CA ALA A 136 7.90 -18.69 19.40
C ALA A 136 8.54 -18.95 18.02
N GLY A 137 7.76 -19.38 17.05
CA GLY A 137 8.13 -19.60 15.66
C GLY A 137 7.10 -20.47 14.96
N ALA A 138 7.28 -20.66 13.66
CA ALA A 138 6.43 -21.51 12.86
C ALA A 138 7.25 -22.42 11.94
N LEU A 139 6.75 -23.60 11.64
CA LEU A 139 7.32 -24.55 10.71
C LEU A 139 6.49 -24.63 9.42
N ALA A 140 7.16 -24.55 8.27
CA ALA A 140 6.51 -24.79 7.00
C ALA A 140 6.42 -26.30 6.73
N ALA A 141 5.22 -26.77 6.41
CA ALA A 141 4.97 -28.18 6.07
C ALA A 141 5.31 -28.51 4.61
N GLY A 142 5.83 -27.54 3.88
CA GLY A 142 6.07 -27.60 2.43
C GLY A 142 4.97 -26.89 1.62
N GLY A 143 5.32 -26.47 0.39
CA GLY A 143 4.41 -25.72 -0.47
C GLY A 143 4.05 -24.34 0.08
N PHE A 144 2.74 -24.12 0.29
CA PHE A 144 2.19 -22.82 0.71
C PHE A 144 1.53 -22.86 2.10
N LYS A 145 1.79 -23.89 2.90
CA LYS A 145 1.12 -24.10 4.19
C LYS A 145 2.12 -24.27 5.33
N PHE A 146 1.75 -23.77 6.50
CA PHE A 146 2.39 -24.13 7.75
C PHE A 146 1.98 -25.56 8.17
N ASP A 147 2.77 -26.18 9.03
CA ASP A 147 2.34 -27.41 9.72
C ASP A 147 1.09 -27.13 10.59
N GLU A 148 0.38 -28.18 10.95
CA GLU A 148 -0.93 -28.03 11.62
C GLU A 148 -0.83 -27.32 12.97
N ALA A 149 0.23 -27.61 13.73
CA ALA A 149 0.44 -27.00 15.04
C ALA A 149 0.76 -25.51 14.93
N SER A 150 1.70 -25.13 14.03
CA SER A 150 2.04 -23.72 13.76
C SER A 150 0.84 -22.96 13.18
N GLY A 151 0.11 -23.58 12.26
CA GLY A 151 -1.10 -22.98 11.68
C GLY A 151 -2.15 -22.66 12.73
N LYS A 152 -2.40 -23.55 13.69
CA LYS A 152 -3.33 -23.33 14.82
C LYS A 152 -2.83 -22.23 15.75
N ALA A 153 -1.53 -22.25 16.10
CA ALA A 153 -0.94 -21.23 16.97
C ALA A 153 -1.03 -19.83 16.36
N ILE A 154 -0.69 -19.69 15.05
CA ILE A 154 -0.80 -18.44 14.30
C ILE A 154 -2.26 -17.96 14.22
N ALA A 155 -3.22 -18.86 13.95
CA ALA A 155 -4.63 -18.52 13.88
C ALA A 155 -5.17 -18.04 15.23
N THR A 156 -4.77 -18.68 16.34
CA THR A 156 -5.12 -18.26 17.69
C THR A 156 -4.57 -16.87 18.00
N PHE A 157 -3.30 -16.64 17.71
CA PHE A 157 -2.66 -15.34 17.89
C PHE A 157 -3.31 -14.24 17.02
N LYS A 158 -3.59 -14.51 15.73
CA LYS A 158 -4.30 -13.56 14.84
C LYS A 158 -5.67 -13.19 15.41
N LYS A 159 -6.39 -14.15 15.99
CA LYS A 159 -7.67 -13.89 16.65
C LYS A 159 -7.50 -13.03 17.89
N GLU A 160 -6.53 -13.33 18.75
CA GLU A 160 -6.23 -12.56 19.96
C GLU A 160 -5.85 -11.11 19.62
N VAL A 161 -4.99 -10.90 18.61
CA VAL A 161 -4.68 -9.57 18.07
C VAL A 161 -5.94 -8.86 17.60
N SER A 162 -6.78 -9.52 16.78
CA SER A 162 -8.01 -8.94 16.27
C SER A 162 -8.97 -8.53 17.39
N ASP A 163 -9.15 -9.37 18.40
CA ASP A 163 -10.06 -9.09 19.53
C ASP A 163 -9.50 -7.97 20.43
N THR A 164 -8.19 -7.91 20.60
CA THR A 164 -7.52 -6.82 21.34
C THR A 164 -7.65 -5.48 20.59
N LEU A 165 -7.46 -5.49 19.27
CA LEU A 165 -7.64 -4.31 18.43
C LEU A 165 -9.08 -3.80 18.45
N LYS A 166 -10.08 -4.69 18.38
CA LYS A 166 -11.51 -4.30 18.53
C LYS A 166 -11.76 -3.64 19.89
N GLY A 167 -11.18 -4.20 20.96
CA GLY A 167 -11.25 -3.60 22.30
C GLY A 167 -10.59 -2.23 22.39
N ALA A 168 -9.61 -1.93 21.54
CA ALA A 168 -8.94 -0.65 21.41
C ALA A 168 -9.65 0.32 20.41
N GLY A 169 -10.84 -0.03 19.91
CA GLY A 169 -11.64 0.81 19.02
C GLY A 169 -11.38 0.62 17.53
N TYR A 170 -10.57 -0.37 17.14
CA TYR A 170 -10.34 -0.66 15.73
C TYR A 170 -11.60 -1.28 15.09
N PRO A 171 -12.03 -0.81 13.91
CA PRO A 171 -13.22 -1.33 13.24
C PRO A 171 -13.02 -2.79 12.81
N ALA A 172 -13.98 -3.65 13.15
CA ALA A 172 -13.93 -5.08 12.84
C ALA A 172 -14.06 -5.39 11.34
N LYS A 173 -14.68 -4.49 10.57
CA LYS A 173 -14.92 -4.63 9.13
C LYS A 173 -14.81 -3.28 8.43
N ALA A 174 -14.32 -3.32 7.18
CA ALA A 174 -14.39 -2.18 6.29
C ALA A 174 -15.86 -1.84 5.99
N ARG A 175 -16.18 -0.54 6.02
CA ARG A 175 -17.55 -0.05 5.73
C ARG A 175 -17.63 0.52 4.33
N PRO A 176 -18.78 0.44 3.67
CA PRO A 176 -19.03 1.16 2.42
C PRO A 176 -19.03 2.66 2.68
N ILE A 177 -18.62 3.43 1.68
CA ILE A 177 -18.76 4.88 1.68
C ILE A 177 -20.09 5.20 0.97
N GLU A 178 -20.95 5.98 1.62
CA GLU A 178 -22.21 6.43 1.02
C GLU A 178 -21.92 7.30 -0.21
N ALA A 179 -22.56 6.94 -1.32
CA ALA A 179 -22.43 7.69 -2.57
C ALA A 179 -22.92 9.15 -2.37
N PHE A 180 -22.19 10.07 -2.98
CA PHE A 180 -22.46 11.52 -2.92
C PHE A 180 -22.37 12.14 -1.52
N SER A 181 -21.81 11.45 -0.53
CA SER A 181 -21.46 12.03 0.76
C SER A 181 -20.25 12.97 0.66
N GLY A 182 -20.06 13.85 1.65
CA GLY A 182 -18.85 14.68 1.72
C GLY A 182 -17.57 13.84 1.75
N GLN A 183 -17.60 12.70 2.43
CA GLN A 183 -16.52 11.72 2.47
C GLN A 183 -16.21 11.16 1.07
N TRP A 184 -17.25 10.82 0.31
CA TRP A 184 -17.15 10.30 -1.04
C TRP A 184 -16.45 11.31 -1.98
N PHE A 185 -16.90 12.57 -1.98
CA PHE A 185 -16.29 13.63 -2.80
C PHE A 185 -14.84 13.88 -2.41
N THR A 186 -14.52 13.85 -1.12
CA THR A 186 -13.16 14.04 -0.64
C THR A 186 -12.22 12.93 -1.15
N VAL A 187 -12.64 11.67 -1.03
CA VAL A 187 -11.82 10.54 -1.50
C VAL A 187 -11.68 10.54 -3.01
N VAL A 188 -12.76 10.75 -3.76
CA VAL A 188 -12.70 10.85 -5.24
C VAL A 188 -11.81 12.01 -5.67
N GLY A 189 -11.91 13.18 -5.03
CA GLY A 189 -11.07 14.34 -5.34
C GLY A 189 -9.59 14.10 -5.09
N LEU A 190 -9.24 13.46 -3.98
CA LEU A 190 -7.84 13.09 -3.68
C LEU A 190 -7.29 12.04 -4.67
N LEU A 191 -8.09 11.03 -5.00
CA LEU A 191 -7.71 10.04 -6.01
C LEU A 191 -7.56 10.67 -7.39
N TRP A 192 -8.44 11.62 -7.74
CA TRP A 192 -8.34 12.37 -9.00
C TRP A 192 -7.06 13.20 -9.08
N VAL A 193 -6.63 13.86 -8.00
CA VAL A 193 -5.35 14.58 -7.95
C VAL A 193 -4.18 13.63 -8.22
N LEU A 194 -4.17 12.43 -7.61
CA LEU A 194 -3.16 11.43 -7.92
C LEU A 194 -3.20 11.00 -9.39
N MET A 195 -4.41 10.86 -9.95
CA MET A 195 -4.58 10.52 -11.36
C MET A 195 -4.04 11.61 -12.30
N ILE A 196 -4.15 12.91 -11.92
CA ILE A 196 -3.53 14.00 -12.67
C ILE A 196 -2.01 13.82 -12.76
N TYR A 197 -1.33 13.48 -11.67
CA TYR A 197 0.12 13.24 -11.70
C TYR A 197 0.49 12.06 -12.62
N VAL A 198 -0.30 11.00 -12.59
CA VAL A 198 -0.14 9.87 -13.51
C VAL A 198 -0.29 10.35 -14.96
N THR A 199 -1.32 11.13 -15.28
CA THR A 199 -1.55 11.61 -16.66
C THR A 199 -0.49 12.58 -17.15
N MET A 200 0.11 13.39 -16.26
CA MET A 200 1.25 14.27 -16.58
C MET A 200 2.48 13.47 -17.02
N VAL A 201 2.69 12.29 -16.44
CA VAL A 201 3.83 11.42 -16.79
C VAL A 201 3.51 10.53 -17.97
N TYR A 202 2.40 9.77 -17.90
CA TYR A 202 2.04 8.79 -18.92
C TYR A 202 1.53 9.40 -20.23
N GLY A 203 0.93 10.60 -20.21
CA GLY A 203 0.49 11.27 -21.43
C GLY A 203 1.62 11.51 -22.43
N PRO A 204 2.72 12.14 -22.02
CA PRO A 204 3.86 12.41 -22.91
C PRO A 204 4.83 11.25 -23.10
N ILE A 205 4.83 10.20 -22.23
CA ILE A 205 5.92 9.21 -22.17
C ILE A 205 6.01 8.37 -23.46
N ALA A 206 4.88 8.01 -24.04
CA ALA A 206 4.85 7.22 -25.27
C ALA A 206 5.47 7.98 -26.45
N ALA A 207 5.13 9.26 -26.59
CA ALA A 207 5.71 10.13 -27.60
C ALA A 207 7.20 10.38 -27.35
N MET A 208 7.59 10.59 -26.09
CA MET A 208 9.00 10.75 -25.71
C MET A 208 9.82 9.51 -26.08
N LEU A 209 9.32 8.31 -25.81
CA LEU A 209 10.01 7.06 -26.17
C LEU A 209 10.18 6.93 -27.67
N VAL A 210 9.15 7.29 -28.46
CA VAL A 210 9.23 7.31 -29.92
C VAL A 210 10.30 8.27 -30.44
N GLU A 211 10.44 9.44 -29.82
CA GLU A 211 11.41 10.48 -30.20
C GLU A 211 12.87 10.11 -29.87
N LEU A 212 13.09 9.21 -28.90
CA LEU A 212 14.43 8.78 -28.51
C LEU A 212 15.14 7.92 -29.57
N PHE A 213 14.39 7.28 -30.46
CA PHE A 213 14.95 6.35 -31.44
C PHE A 213 14.90 6.88 -32.87
N PRO A 214 15.92 6.61 -33.70
CA PRO A 214 15.90 6.92 -35.12
C PRO A 214 14.70 6.27 -35.82
N THR A 215 14.14 6.93 -36.83
CA THR A 215 12.92 6.51 -37.53
C THR A 215 12.97 5.06 -38.03
N ARG A 216 14.15 4.58 -38.45
CA ARG A 216 14.34 3.24 -39.03
C ARG A 216 14.11 2.08 -38.03
N ILE A 217 14.42 2.29 -36.75
CA ILE A 217 14.34 1.24 -35.71
C ILE A 217 13.33 1.58 -34.62
N ARG A 218 12.66 2.72 -34.73
CA ARG A 218 11.81 3.33 -33.71
C ARG A 218 10.78 2.36 -33.12
N TYR A 219 10.05 1.64 -33.95
CA TYR A 219 9.00 0.74 -33.50
C TYR A 219 9.54 -0.40 -32.64
N THR A 220 10.56 -1.09 -33.13
CA THR A 220 11.16 -2.25 -32.43
C THR A 220 11.84 -1.81 -31.13
N SER A 221 12.60 -0.70 -31.18
CA SER A 221 13.35 -0.23 -30.02
C SER A 221 12.46 0.35 -28.92
N MET A 222 11.31 0.95 -29.27
CA MET A 222 10.33 1.44 -28.29
C MET A 222 9.58 0.28 -27.62
N SER A 223 9.27 -0.78 -28.38
CA SER A 223 8.48 -1.91 -27.90
C SER A 223 9.14 -2.61 -26.69
N LEU A 224 10.47 -2.80 -26.74
CA LEU A 224 11.21 -3.50 -25.71
C LEU A 224 11.11 -2.82 -24.31
N PRO A 225 11.54 -1.56 -24.14
CA PRO A 225 11.46 -0.89 -22.82
C PRO A 225 10.01 -0.70 -22.35
N TYR A 226 9.07 -0.49 -23.27
CA TYR A 226 7.66 -0.37 -22.91
C TYR A 226 7.09 -1.67 -22.34
N HIS A 227 7.34 -2.82 -22.99
CA HIS A 227 6.86 -4.11 -22.50
C HIS A 227 7.60 -4.61 -21.27
N ILE A 228 8.91 -4.40 -21.18
CA ILE A 228 9.66 -4.74 -19.96
C ILE A 228 9.21 -3.86 -18.81
N GLY A 229 9.09 -2.53 -19.01
CA GLY A 229 8.67 -1.60 -17.98
C GLY A 229 7.27 -1.93 -17.44
N ASN A 230 6.28 -2.10 -18.31
CA ASN A 230 4.90 -2.38 -17.90
C ASN A 230 4.65 -3.84 -17.53
N GLY A 231 5.39 -4.78 -18.09
CA GLY A 231 5.17 -6.22 -17.86
C GLY A 231 5.91 -6.77 -16.63
N TRP A 232 7.06 -6.20 -16.26
CA TRP A 232 7.89 -6.70 -15.13
C TRP A 232 7.88 -5.76 -13.93
N PHE A 233 7.70 -4.46 -14.15
CA PHE A 233 7.77 -3.42 -13.10
C PHE A 233 6.46 -2.65 -12.92
N GLY A 234 5.45 -2.88 -13.79
CA GLY A 234 4.15 -2.21 -13.78
C GLY A 234 3.04 -2.94 -13.03
#